data_11d0f697e0d7bff200c42412cc7aac80
#
_entry.id   11d0f697e0d7bff200c42412cc7aac80
#
_cell.length_a   1.000
_cell.length_b   1.000
_cell.length_c   1.000
_cell.angle_alpha   90.00
_cell.angle_beta   90.00
_cell.angle_gamma   90.00
#
_symmetry.space_group_name_H-M   'P 1'
#
loop_
_entity.id
_entity.type
_entity.pdbx_description
1 polymer ?
#
loop_
_entity_poly.entity_id
_entity_poly.type
_entity_poly.pdbx_seq_one_letter_code
_entity_poly.pdbx_strand_id
1 'polypeptide(L)'
;SNTVVILPNIAAGENEPHDEKTVFATLTIKNLDSSLRVIAYIHDRENLTHIKRANADEVVVVDDMSTHLLASHVIDPGVPQIANQLMNSGSSYHFKRKQIPDEFVGKTFDTLFNHFRSTDGSILIGLYAEDENLGIGEILSTDTSALDEFIERKLKEGGVPLHDQSKIHVSVNPKKNYVLQDGEHAIIIP
;
A
#
# COMPACT_ATOMS: atom_id res chain seq x y z
N SER A 1 -2.93 10.27 15.78
CA SER A 1 -3.13 9.71 14.45
C SER A 1 -3.86 10.72 13.59
N ASN A 2 -3.23 11.22 12.54
CA ASN A 2 -3.82 12.20 11.62
C ASN A 2 -4.42 11.47 10.40
N THR A 3 -5.15 10.38 10.64
CA THR A 3 -5.73 9.57 9.56
C THR A 3 -7.25 9.67 9.60
N VAL A 4 -7.85 9.92 8.45
CA VAL A 4 -9.30 9.94 8.22
C VAL A 4 -9.66 8.79 7.29
N VAL A 5 -10.64 7.99 7.67
CA VAL A 5 -11.21 6.92 6.82
C VAL A 5 -12.59 7.38 6.36
N ILE A 6 -12.80 7.43 5.05
CA ILE A 6 -14.08 7.81 4.45
C ILE A 6 -14.74 6.55 3.91
N LEU A 7 -15.91 6.24 4.43
CA LEU A 7 -16.72 5.10 3.99
C LEU A 7 -17.84 5.59 3.07
N PRO A 8 -18.21 4.81 2.03
CA PRO A 8 -19.37 5.13 1.21
C PRO A 8 -20.64 5.14 2.08
N ASN A 9 -21.45 6.17 1.90
CA ASN A 9 -22.70 6.30 2.61
C ASN A 9 -23.84 5.75 1.74
N ILE A 10 -24.54 4.75 2.25
CA ILE A 10 -25.83 4.32 1.70
C ILE A 10 -26.89 5.17 2.37
N ALA A 11 -27.43 6.17 1.66
CA ALA A 11 -28.51 6.99 2.20
C ALA A 11 -29.79 6.13 2.39
N ALA A 12 -30.55 6.45 3.43
CA ALA A 12 -31.76 5.70 3.72
C ALA A 12 -32.76 5.79 2.54
N GLY A 13 -33.07 4.66 1.92
CA GLY A 13 -33.92 4.55 0.73
C GLY A 13 -33.22 4.45 -0.61
N GLU A 14 -31.88 4.49 -0.65
CA GLU A 14 -31.07 4.24 -1.84
C GLU A 14 -30.50 2.81 -1.77
N ASN A 15 -30.53 2.10 -2.90
CA ASN A 15 -30.05 0.71 -2.96
C ASN A 15 -28.55 0.59 -3.36
N GLU A 16 -27.92 1.72 -3.70
CA GLU A 16 -26.55 1.74 -4.17
C GLU A 16 -25.71 2.77 -3.41
N PRO A 17 -24.44 2.46 -3.10
CA PRO A 17 -23.51 3.40 -2.50
C PRO A 17 -23.13 4.50 -3.50
N HIS A 18 -23.06 5.74 -3.03
CA HIS A 18 -22.66 6.90 -3.84
C HIS A 18 -21.21 7.25 -3.59
N ASP A 19 -20.32 6.83 -4.49
CA ASP A 19 -18.89 7.13 -4.43
C ASP A 19 -18.60 8.63 -4.65
N GLU A 20 -19.50 9.37 -5.34
CA GLU A 20 -19.32 10.82 -5.54
C GLU A 20 -19.23 11.56 -4.21
N LYS A 21 -20.01 11.14 -3.20
CA LYS A 21 -19.94 11.74 -1.85
C LYS A 21 -18.58 11.49 -1.21
N THR A 22 -17.99 10.31 -1.43
CA THR A 22 -16.64 9.98 -0.96
C THR A 22 -15.59 10.85 -1.66
N VAL A 23 -15.70 11.07 -2.97
CA VAL A 23 -14.82 11.96 -3.72
C VAL A 23 -14.90 13.39 -3.20
N PHE A 24 -16.10 13.93 -3.04
CA PHE A 24 -16.28 15.30 -2.50
C PHE A 24 -15.77 15.45 -1.07
N ALA A 25 -16.02 14.47 -0.21
CA ALA A 25 -15.52 14.48 1.16
C ALA A 25 -13.99 14.45 1.20
N THR A 26 -13.37 13.61 0.38
CA THR A 26 -11.90 13.54 0.23
C THR A 26 -11.33 14.89 -0.20
N LEU A 27 -11.88 15.47 -1.26
CA LEU A 27 -11.46 16.77 -1.78
C LEU A 27 -11.58 17.88 -0.72
N THR A 28 -12.69 17.87 0.01
CA THR A 28 -12.95 18.87 1.06
C THR A 28 -11.94 18.73 2.20
N ILE A 29 -11.68 17.52 2.69
CA ILE A 29 -10.74 17.25 3.78
C ILE A 29 -9.33 17.66 3.36
N LYS A 30 -8.90 17.27 2.17
CA LYS A 30 -7.56 17.59 1.65
C LYS A 30 -7.37 19.09 1.38
N ASN A 31 -8.43 19.81 1.02
CA ASN A 31 -8.39 21.28 0.90
C ASN A 31 -8.32 21.99 2.26
N LEU A 32 -8.95 21.42 3.30
CA LEU A 32 -8.90 21.97 4.66
C LEU A 32 -7.54 21.73 5.32
N ASP A 33 -7.01 20.54 5.16
CA ASP A 33 -5.71 20.13 5.70
C ASP A 33 -5.08 19.04 4.83
N SER A 34 -4.11 19.44 4.01
CA SER A 34 -3.40 18.52 3.09
C SER A 34 -2.50 17.52 3.80
N SER A 35 -2.15 17.76 5.07
CA SER A 35 -1.31 16.88 5.88
C SER A 35 -2.05 15.66 6.43
N LEU A 36 -3.38 15.69 6.45
CA LEU A 36 -4.19 14.56 6.89
C LEU A 36 -4.07 13.41 5.90
N ARG A 37 -3.77 12.22 6.41
CA ARG A 37 -3.83 10.98 5.62
C ARG A 37 -5.28 10.57 5.42
N VAL A 38 -5.73 10.49 4.17
CA VAL A 38 -7.10 10.12 3.81
C VAL A 38 -7.11 8.74 3.14
N ILE A 39 -7.81 7.80 3.78
CA ILE A 39 -8.09 6.48 3.22
C ILE A 39 -9.53 6.50 2.73
N ALA A 40 -9.74 6.42 1.42
CA ALA A 40 -11.04 6.47 0.81
C ALA A 40 -11.50 5.08 0.38
N TYR A 41 -12.69 4.70 0.79
CA TYR A 41 -13.33 3.46 0.42
C TYR A 41 -14.36 3.73 -0.68
N ILE A 42 -14.22 3.09 -1.83
CA ILE A 42 -15.14 3.21 -2.97
C ILE A 42 -15.69 1.86 -3.36
N HIS A 43 -16.88 1.86 -3.93
CA HIS A 43 -17.55 0.66 -4.39
C HIS A 43 -17.18 0.35 -5.85
N ASP A 44 -17.24 1.36 -6.71
CA ASP A 44 -17.01 1.21 -8.13
C ASP A 44 -15.58 1.60 -8.53
N ARG A 45 -14.90 0.68 -9.23
CA ARG A 45 -13.56 0.88 -9.76
C ARG A 45 -13.48 2.03 -10.77
N GLU A 46 -14.57 2.35 -11.47
CA GLU A 46 -14.61 3.46 -12.42
C GLU A 46 -14.30 4.80 -11.74
N ASN A 47 -14.63 4.93 -10.46
CA ASN A 47 -14.37 6.12 -9.66
C ASN A 47 -12.92 6.25 -9.14
N LEU A 48 -12.06 5.24 -9.39
CA LEU A 48 -10.67 5.24 -8.92
C LEU A 48 -9.88 6.48 -9.39
N THR A 49 -10.08 6.90 -10.64
CA THR A 49 -9.40 8.08 -11.19
C THR A 49 -9.87 9.37 -10.50
N HIS A 50 -11.15 9.47 -10.18
CA HIS A 50 -11.70 10.65 -9.52
C HIS A 50 -11.23 10.78 -8.09
N ILE A 51 -11.19 9.68 -7.34
CA ILE A 51 -10.74 9.69 -5.95
C ILE A 51 -9.23 9.95 -5.82
N LYS A 52 -8.43 9.44 -6.76
CA LYS A 52 -6.99 9.77 -6.85
C LYS A 52 -6.77 11.26 -7.15
N ARG A 53 -7.54 11.85 -8.05
CA ARG A 53 -7.51 13.31 -8.33
C ARG A 53 -7.94 14.16 -7.14
N ALA A 54 -8.77 13.61 -6.24
CA ALA A 54 -9.13 14.26 -4.99
C ALA A 54 -8.02 14.15 -3.92
N ASN A 55 -6.86 13.59 -4.27
CA ASN A 55 -5.68 13.41 -3.41
C ASN A 55 -5.91 12.47 -2.22
N ALA A 56 -6.72 11.41 -2.38
CA ALA A 56 -6.74 10.32 -1.40
C ALA A 56 -5.34 9.67 -1.32
N ASP A 57 -4.83 9.47 -0.10
CA ASP A 57 -3.54 8.82 0.11
C ASP A 57 -3.62 7.30 -0.11
N GLU A 58 -4.78 6.71 0.18
CA GLU A 58 -5.07 5.30 -0.12
C GLU A 58 -6.51 5.15 -0.61
N VAL A 59 -6.73 4.19 -1.51
CA VAL A 59 -8.05 3.86 -2.02
C VAL A 59 -8.30 2.36 -1.89
N VAL A 60 -9.41 2.02 -1.25
CA VAL A 60 -9.90 0.64 -1.13
C VAL A 60 -11.10 0.46 -2.04
N VAL A 61 -11.00 -0.45 -3.01
CA VAL A 61 -12.11 -0.82 -3.91
C VAL A 61 -12.69 -2.16 -3.45
N VAL A 62 -13.98 -2.19 -3.11
CA VAL A 62 -14.62 -3.36 -2.51
C VAL A 62 -14.68 -4.56 -3.43
N ASP A 63 -15.10 -4.34 -4.66
CA ASP A 63 -15.39 -5.42 -5.61
C ASP A 63 -14.15 -6.22 -6.03
N ASP A 64 -12.98 -5.59 -6.06
CA ASP A 64 -11.75 -6.25 -6.47
C ASP A 64 -11.38 -7.43 -5.57
N MET A 65 -11.54 -7.27 -4.24
CA MET A 65 -11.17 -8.32 -3.29
C MET A 65 -12.16 -9.48 -3.28
N SER A 66 -13.45 -9.21 -3.35
CA SER A 66 -14.50 -10.23 -3.27
C SER A 66 -14.47 -11.16 -4.48
N THR A 67 -14.29 -10.61 -5.68
CA THR A 67 -14.23 -11.38 -6.93
C THR A 67 -13.01 -12.30 -6.97
N HIS A 68 -11.84 -11.78 -6.59
CA HIS A 68 -10.62 -12.61 -6.51
C HIS A 68 -10.72 -13.71 -5.45
N LEU A 69 -11.28 -13.38 -4.29
CA LEU A 69 -11.47 -14.37 -3.23
C LEU A 69 -12.42 -15.50 -3.66
N LEU A 70 -13.52 -15.16 -4.33
CA LEU A 70 -14.47 -16.14 -4.84
C LEU A 70 -13.84 -17.05 -5.89
N ALA A 71 -13.12 -16.49 -6.86
CA ALA A 71 -12.40 -17.27 -7.87
C ALA A 71 -11.36 -18.21 -7.24
N SER A 72 -10.63 -17.76 -6.22
CA SER A 72 -9.63 -18.56 -5.53
C SER A 72 -10.21 -19.77 -4.79
N HIS A 73 -11.48 -19.70 -4.34
CA HIS A 73 -12.14 -20.89 -3.75
C HIS A 73 -12.24 -22.06 -4.72
N VAL A 74 -12.30 -21.78 -6.04
CA VAL A 74 -12.42 -22.80 -7.07
C VAL A 74 -11.04 -23.21 -7.61
N ILE A 75 -10.14 -22.24 -7.80
CA ILE A 75 -8.85 -22.46 -8.48
C ILE A 75 -7.83 -23.05 -7.49
N ASP A 76 -7.75 -22.48 -6.27
CA ASP A 76 -6.75 -22.81 -5.26
C ASP A 76 -7.42 -23.08 -3.90
N PRO A 77 -8.09 -24.22 -3.71
CA PRO A 77 -8.76 -24.54 -2.44
C PRO A 77 -7.78 -24.49 -1.27
N GLY A 78 -8.16 -23.79 -0.20
CA GLY A 78 -7.33 -23.57 0.99
C GLY A 78 -6.67 -22.19 1.05
N VAL A 79 -6.36 -21.55 -0.09
CA VAL A 79 -5.78 -20.20 -0.13
C VAL A 79 -6.69 -19.17 0.53
N PRO A 80 -8.01 -19.08 0.22
CA PRO A 80 -8.90 -18.12 0.87
C PRO A 80 -9.02 -18.30 2.39
N GLN A 81 -8.97 -19.55 2.87
CA GLN A 81 -9.03 -19.86 4.29
C GLN A 81 -7.79 -19.35 5.02
N ILE A 82 -6.60 -19.57 4.43
CA ILE A 82 -5.33 -19.07 4.96
C ILE A 82 -5.34 -17.53 4.94
N ALA A 83 -5.73 -16.90 3.82
CA ALA A 83 -5.82 -15.46 3.70
C ALA A 83 -6.72 -14.85 4.78
N ASN A 84 -7.90 -15.43 5.03
CA ASN A 84 -8.80 -15.00 6.10
C ASN A 84 -8.16 -15.11 7.49
N GLN A 85 -7.43 -16.19 7.77
CA GLN A 85 -6.72 -16.34 9.05
C GLN A 85 -5.63 -15.28 9.22
N LEU A 86 -4.88 -14.99 8.17
CA LEU A 86 -3.79 -14.00 8.20
C LEU A 86 -4.30 -12.57 8.33
N MET A 87 -5.48 -12.25 7.79
CA MET A 87 -6.11 -10.93 7.91
C MET A 87 -6.90 -10.75 9.22
N ASN A 88 -7.25 -11.83 9.91
CA ASN A 88 -8.02 -11.77 11.14
C ASN A 88 -7.11 -11.43 12.33
N SER A 89 -7.23 -10.21 12.86
CA SER A 89 -6.45 -9.74 14.01
C SER A 89 -6.66 -10.55 15.31
N GLY A 90 -7.75 -11.31 15.41
CA GLY A 90 -8.00 -12.26 16.50
C GLY A 90 -7.24 -13.59 16.36
N SER A 91 -6.65 -13.87 15.20
CA SER A 91 -5.82 -15.06 14.97
C SER A 91 -4.42 -14.85 15.56
N SER A 92 -3.85 -15.93 16.13
CA SER A 92 -2.45 -15.92 16.56
C SER A 92 -1.46 -15.75 15.40
N TYR A 93 -1.89 -16.10 14.19
CA TYR A 93 -1.07 -16.12 12.97
C TYR A 93 -1.45 -14.98 12.00
N HIS A 94 -1.92 -13.83 12.49
CA HIS A 94 -2.23 -12.69 11.62
C HIS A 94 -0.96 -11.92 11.21
N PHE A 95 -1.04 -11.18 10.11
CA PHE A 95 0.05 -10.29 9.69
C PHE A 95 0.39 -9.26 10.76
N LYS A 96 1.67 -9.13 11.05
CA LYS A 96 2.19 -8.12 11.98
C LYS A 96 3.28 -7.28 11.33
N ARG A 97 3.24 -5.97 11.58
CA ARG A 97 4.36 -5.09 11.29
C ARG A 97 5.34 -5.13 12.47
N LYS A 98 6.62 -5.30 12.18
CA LYS A 98 7.70 -5.31 13.15
C LYS A 98 8.82 -4.38 12.67
N GLN A 99 9.37 -3.59 13.57
CA GLN A 99 10.52 -2.77 13.24
C GLN A 99 11.72 -3.67 12.95
N ILE A 100 12.48 -3.31 11.91
CA ILE A 100 13.74 -3.97 11.60
C ILE A 100 14.77 -3.47 12.61
N PRO A 101 15.51 -4.35 13.32
CA PRO A 101 16.58 -3.90 14.19
C PRO A 101 17.67 -3.18 13.39
N ASP A 102 18.20 -2.08 13.92
CA ASP A 102 19.18 -1.22 13.26
C ASP A 102 20.40 -1.99 12.74
N GLU A 103 20.79 -3.06 13.42
CA GLU A 103 21.89 -3.93 13.02
C GLU A 103 21.67 -4.67 11.69
N PHE A 104 20.42 -4.69 11.16
CA PHE A 104 20.07 -5.32 9.88
C PHE A 104 20.00 -4.31 8.74
N VAL A 105 20.01 -3.02 9.01
CA VAL A 105 20.09 -1.98 7.97
C VAL A 105 21.39 -2.17 7.20
N GLY A 106 21.30 -2.20 5.87
CA GLY A 106 22.44 -2.49 4.99
C GLY A 106 22.77 -3.98 4.82
N LYS A 107 22.10 -4.90 5.56
CA LYS A 107 22.18 -6.35 5.31
C LYS A 107 21.14 -6.80 4.30
N THR A 108 21.21 -8.07 3.90
CA THR A 108 20.29 -8.63 2.90
C THR A 108 18.97 -9.09 3.52
N PHE A 109 17.91 -9.10 2.71
CA PHE A 109 16.61 -9.64 3.07
C PHE A 109 16.70 -11.09 3.57
N ASP A 110 17.56 -11.92 2.94
CA ASP A 110 17.77 -13.32 3.36
C ASP A 110 18.35 -13.41 4.78
N THR A 111 19.23 -12.47 5.15
CA THR A 111 19.81 -12.42 6.52
C THR A 111 18.71 -12.12 7.55
N LEU A 112 17.84 -11.15 7.27
CA LEU A 112 16.71 -10.82 8.14
C LEU A 112 15.67 -11.94 8.21
N PHE A 113 15.37 -12.59 7.08
CA PHE A 113 14.47 -13.74 7.02
C PHE A 113 14.94 -14.86 7.92
N ASN A 114 16.23 -15.24 7.83
CA ASN A 114 16.82 -16.29 8.65
C ASN A 114 16.85 -15.90 10.14
N HIS A 115 17.05 -14.64 10.44
CA HIS A 115 17.00 -14.14 11.82
C HIS A 115 15.62 -14.35 12.44
N PHE A 116 14.55 -13.87 11.81
CA PHE A 116 13.19 -14.05 12.34
C PHE A 116 12.82 -15.53 12.44
N ARG A 117 13.19 -16.32 11.44
CA ARG A 117 12.88 -17.75 11.44
C ARG A 117 13.58 -18.50 12.57
N SER A 118 14.82 -18.16 12.90
CA SER A 118 15.60 -18.83 13.93
C SER A 118 15.32 -18.33 15.34
N THR A 119 14.91 -17.06 15.50
CA THR A 119 14.72 -16.43 16.82
C THR A 119 13.36 -16.74 17.44
N ASP A 120 12.28 -16.58 16.67
CA ASP A 120 10.91 -16.70 17.17
C ASP A 120 10.00 -17.56 16.28
N GLY A 121 10.55 -18.16 15.23
CA GLY A 121 9.79 -19.01 14.29
C GLY A 121 8.97 -18.21 13.28
N SER A 122 9.00 -16.88 13.31
CA SER A 122 8.23 -16.02 12.43
C SER A 122 8.65 -16.16 10.96
N ILE A 123 7.71 -15.96 10.06
CA ILE A 123 7.95 -15.95 8.62
C ILE A 123 7.93 -14.49 8.13
N LEU A 124 9.06 -14.01 7.61
CA LEU A 124 9.13 -12.71 6.97
C LEU A 124 8.50 -12.78 5.58
N ILE A 125 7.41 -12.04 5.36
CA ILE A 125 6.64 -12.05 4.11
C ILE A 125 7.11 -10.94 3.17
N GLY A 126 7.46 -9.79 3.72
CA GLY A 126 7.83 -8.64 2.92
C GLY A 126 8.27 -7.45 3.75
N LEU A 127 8.48 -6.35 3.06
CA LEU A 127 8.91 -5.09 3.62
C LEU A 127 7.86 -4.01 3.38
N TYR A 128 7.79 -3.06 4.28
CA TYR A 128 6.93 -1.90 4.24
C TYR A 128 7.77 -0.66 4.52
N ALA A 129 7.66 0.35 3.70
CA ALA A 129 8.22 1.67 3.94
C ALA A 129 7.14 2.74 3.80
N GLU A 130 7.21 3.75 4.64
CA GLU A 130 6.37 4.94 4.55
C GLU A 130 7.28 6.13 4.24
N ASP A 131 7.20 6.61 2.99
CA ASP A 131 8.02 7.72 2.56
C ASP A 131 7.32 9.05 2.78
N GLU A 132 7.96 9.90 3.56
CA GLU A 132 7.53 11.29 3.65
C GLU A 132 7.96 12.12 2.42
N ASN A 133 8.95 11.67 1.62
CA ASN A 133 9.59 12.51 0.60
C ASN A 133 10.26 11.82 -0.61
N LEU A 134 10.05 10.56 -0.90
CA LEU A 134 10.64 10.00 -2.12
C LEU A 134 9.88 10.45 -3.37
N GLY A 135 10.37 11.53 -3.97
CA GLY A 135 10.05 11.86 -5.36
C GLY A 135 10.65 10.79 -6.30
N ILE A 136 10.02 10.62 -7.47
CA ILE A 136 10.45 9.70 -8.55
C ILE A 136 11.95 9.77 -8.87
N GLY A 137 12.65 10.84 -8.46
CA GLY A 137 14.09 11.01 -8.68
C GLY A 137 15.00 9.99 -7.98
N GLU A 138 14.51 9.27 -6.93
CA GLU A 138 15.31 8.24 -6.24
C GLU A 138 14.97 6.82 -6.68
N ILE A 139 13.83 6.61 -7.35
CA ILE A 139 13.47 5.31 -7.96
C ILE A 139 14.21 5.10 -9.30
N LEU A 140 14.56 6.20 -9.97
CA LEU A 140 15.45 6.17 -11.11
C LEU A 140 16.87 5.93 -10.58
N SER A 141 17.38 4.72 -10.84
CA SER A 141 18.70 4.23 -10.42
C SER A 141 19.78 5.32 -10.48
N THR A 142 20.76 5.25 -9.59
CA THR A 142 21.96 6.09 -9.50
C THR A 142 22.82 6.15 -10.79
N ASP A 143 22.38 5.53 -11.86
CA ASP A 143 22.92 5.65 -13.22
C ASP A 143 22.00 6.61 -14.01
N THR A 144 22.29 7.90 -13.91
CA THR A 144 21.63 8.97 -14.67
C THR A 144 21.89 8.78 -16.16
N SER A 145 21.04 7.98 -16.81
CA SER A 145 21.04 7.90 -18.27
C SER A 145 20.30 9.11 -18.83
N ALA A 146 20.72 9.63 -19.97
CA ALA A 146 20.05 10.70 -20.71
C ALA A 146 18.56 10.39 -20.99
N LEU A 147 18.16 9.12 -20.84
CA LEU A 147 16.79 8.63 -20.98
C LEU A 147 15.92 9.03 -19.76
N ASP A 148 16.48 9.00 -18.55
CA ASP A 148 15.75 9.33 -17.32
C ASP A 148 15.45 10.83 -17.26
N GLU A 149 16.41 11.68 -17.64
CA GLU A 149 16.19 13.14 -17.78
C GLU A 149 15.16 13.46 -18.88
N PHE A 150 15.15 12.71 -19.97
CA PHE A 150 14.18 12.88 -21.03
C PHE A 150 12.77 12.49 -20.59
N ILE A 151 12.63 11.38 -19.86
CA ILE A 151 11.35 10.91 -19.32
C ILE A 151 10.82 11.90 -18.29
N GLU A 152 11.66 12.37 -17.37
CA GLU A 152 11.29 13.35 -16.34
C GLU A 152 10.81 14.68 -16.98
N ARG A 153 11.51 15.15 -18.00
CA ARG A 153 11.13 16.36 -18.74
C ARG A 153 9.81 16.16 -19.48
N LYS A 154 9.59 15.01 -20.13
CA LYS A 154 8.35 14.72 -20.87
C LYS A 154 7.15 14.57 -19.95
N LEU A 155 7.31 14.00 -18.78
CA LEU A 155 6.26 13.91 -17.77
C LEU A 155 5.91 15.28 -17.20
N LYS A 156 6.91 16.13 -16.93
CA LYS A 156 6.70 17.55 -16.52
C LYS A 156 5.99 18.36 -17.60
N GLU A 157 6.38 18.20 -18.87
CA GLU A 157 5.72 18.87 -20.01
C GLU A 157 4.27 18.39 -20.22
N GLY A 158 3.98 17.12 -19.91
CA GLY A 158 2.65 16.52 -20.04
C GLY A 158 1.68 16.86 -18.89
N GLY A 159 2.13 17.63 -17.88
CA GLY A 159 1.31 17.95 -16.70
C GLY A 159 0.92 16.71 -15.87
N VAL A 160 1.60 15.60 -16.07
CA VAL A 160 1.43 14.40 -15.25
C VAL A 160 2.15 14.67 -13.94
N PRO A 161 1.47 14.66 -12.77
CA PRO A 161 2.14 14.82 -11.51
C PRO A 161 3.12 13.65 -11.34
N LEU A 162 4.41 13.99 -11.21
CA LEU A 162 5.52 13.06 -10.98
C LEU A 162 5.49 12.39 -9.58
N HIS A 163 4.45 12.65 -8.83
CA HIS A 163 4.21 12.04 -7.54
C HIS A 163 3.27 10.86 -7.72
N ASP A 164 3.82 9.66 -7.70
CA ASP A 164 3.05 8.52 -7.28
C ASP A 164 2.76 8.74 -5.80
N GLN A 165 1.51 9.11 -5.49
CA GLN A 165 1.09 9.60 -4.18
C GLN A 165 0.89 8.48 -3.15
N SER A 166 1.42 7.30 -3.40
CA SER A 166 1.43 6.24 -2.41
C SER A 166 2.62 6.49 -1.47
N LYS A 167 2.34 7.12 -0.35
CA LYS A 167 3.30 7.25 0.77
C LYS A 167 3.71 5.90 1.36
N ILE A 168 3.17 4.82 0.84
CA ILE A 168 3.35 3.46 1.32
C ILE A 168 3.92 2.61 0.20
N HIS A 169 5.12 2.10 0.43
CA HIS A 169 5.76 1.12 -0.43
C HIS A 169 5.74 -0.24 0.24
N VAL A 170 5.19 -1.23 -0.45
CA VAL A 170 5.15 -2.62 0.02
C VAL A 170 5.86 -3.49 -1.00
N SER A 171 6.83 -4.27 -0.53
CA SER A 171 7.52 -5.27 -1.32
C SER A 171 7.27 -6.65 -0.74
N VAL A 172 6.51 -7.48 -1.45
CA VAL A 172 6.23 -8.86 -1.04
C VAL A 172 7.33 -9.76 -1.57
N ASN A 173 7.95 -10.55 -0.69
CA ASN A 173 9.00 -11.51 -0.99
C ASN A 173 10.09 -10.93 -1.92
N PRO A 174 10.77 -9.85 -1.50
CA PRO A 174 11.85 -9.26 -2.29
C PRO A 174 12.96 -10.27 -2.56
N LYS A 175 13.84 -9.97 -3.52
CA LYS A 175 14.95 -10.86 -3.86
C LYS A 175 15.84 -11.07 -2.63
N LYS A 176 16.44 -12.27 -2.52
CA LYS A 176 17.32 -12.64 -1.39
C LYS A 176 18.44 -11.64 -1.12
N ASN A 177 19.01 -11.06 -2.18
CA ASN A 177 20.09 -10.08 -2.12
C ASN A 177 19.62 -8.62 -2.03
N TYR A 178 18.31 -8.39 -1.83
CA TYR A 178 17.80 -7.05 -1.57
C TYR A 178 18.45 -6.51 -0.30
N VAL A 179 18.97 -5.29 -0.35
CA VAL A 179 19.65 -4.63 0.78
C VAL A 179 18.64 -3.78 1.52
N LEU A 180 18.47 -4.07 2.80
CA LEU A 180 17.52 -3.39 3.68
C LEU A 180 17.92 -1.92 3.88
N GLN A 181 16.93 -1.03 3.73
CA GLN A 181 17.10 0.40 3.87
C GLN A 181 16.66 0.88 5.25
N ASP A 182 17.16 2.04 5.65
CA ASP A 182 16.66 2.72 6.85
C ASP A 182 15.21 3.14 6.66
N GLY A 183 14.41 3.10 7.73
CA GLY A 183 12.97 3.40 7.67
C GLY A 183 12.07 2.25 7.20
N GLU A 184 12.62 1.15 6.69
CA GLU A 184 11.83 -0.03 6.35
C GLU A 184 11.36 -0.80 7.59
N HIS A 185 10.20 -1.43 7.47
CA HIS A 185 9.60 -2.30 8.46
C HIS A 185 9.35 -3.68 7.89
N ALA A 186 9.46 -4.69 8.70
CA ALA A 186 9.16 -6.07 8.35
C ALA A 186 7.66 -6.37 8.47
N ILE A 187 7.09 -7.06 7.50
CA ILE A 187 5.77 -7.71 7.59
C ILE A 187 6.01 -9.20 7.82
N ILE A 188 5.54 -9.68 8.96
CA ILE A 188 5.77 -11.07 9.40
C ILE A 188 4.46 -11.79 9.69
N ILE A 189 4.52 -13.13 9.66
CA ILE A 189 3.57 -14.05 10.29
C ILE A 189 4.30 -14.63 11.51
N PRO A 190 3.77 -14.43 12.74
CA PRO A 190 4.37 -14.98 13.97
C PRO A 190 4.38 -16.48 14.00
#